data_7b6ebcc9168d4627e633e9d6d6570e87
#
_entry.id   7b6ebcc9168d4627e633e9d6d6570e87
#
_cell.length_a   1.000
_cell.length_b   1.000
_cell.length_c   1.000
_cell.angle_alpha   90.00
_cell.angle_beta   90.00
_cell.angle_gamma   90.00
#
_symmetry.space_group_name_H-M   'P 1'
#
loop_
_entity.id
_entity.type
_entity.pdbx_description
1 polymer ?
#
loop_
_entity_poly.entity_id
_entity_poly.type
_entity_poly.pdbx_seq_one_letter_code
_entity_poly.pdbx_strand_id
1 'polypeptide(L)'
;MFPFEETEDQMMAIEAVKKDMESHKIMDRLVCGDVGFGKTEVAIRAAFKAVQESKQVVYLVPTTILAQQHYRTFVQRMKDFPVRIDLMCRFRTPAQQKKTVEDAKKGLVDIIIGTHRVLSEDMKFKDLGLLIIDEEQRFGVQHKEKIKKLKENVDVLTLTATPIPRTLHMSLI
;
A
#
# COMPACT_ATOMS: atom_id res chain seq x y z
N MET A 1 -15.72 -11.05 4.43
CA MET A 1 -16.03 -9.68 4.87
C MET A 1 -15.19 -9.31 6.09
N PHE A 2 -14.76 -8.08 6.19
CA PHE A 2 -13.92 -7.65 7.30
C PHE A 2 -14.74 -7.44 8.57
N PRO A 3 -14.20 -7.78 9.75
CA PRO A 3 -14.96 -7.76 11.00
C PRO A 3 -15.16 -6.38 11.65
N PHE A 4 -14.57 -5.32 11.09
CA PHE A 4 -14.67 -3.98 11.67
C PHE A 4 -15.73 -3.15 10.97
N GLU A 5 -16.46 -2.37 11.76
CA GLU A 5 -17.38 -1.39 11.19
C GLU A 5 -16.58 -0.16 10.76
N GLU A 6 -16.87 0.34 9.56
CA GLU A 6 -16.23 1.55 9.07
C GLU A 6 -17.00 2.78 9.54
N THR A 7 -16.27 3.87 9.77
CA THR A 7 -16.90 5.17 9.98
C THR A 7 -17.47 5.66 8.64
N GLU A 8 -18.37 6.63 8.70
CA GLU A 8 -18.92 7.23 7.49
C GLU A 8 -17.83 7.79 6.57
N ASP A 9 -16.85 8.50 7.16
CA ASP A 9 -15.74 9.05 6.40
C ASP A 9 -14.88 7.97 5.77
N GLN A 10 -14.64 6.87 6.49
CA GLN A 10 -13.90 5.73 5.94
C GLN A 10 -14.66 5.12 4.78
N MET A 11 -15.97 4.99 4.89
CA MET A 11 -16.80 4.44 3.82
C MET A 11 -16.72 5.30 2.56
N MET A 12 -16.78 6.61 2.71
CA MET A 12 -16.66 7.52 1.57
C MET A 12 -15.31 7.37 0.87
N ALA A 13 -14.22 7.29 1.67
CA ALA A 13 -12.88 7.13 1.12
C ALA A 13 -12.75 5.77 0.41
N ILE A 14 -13.24 4.71 1.02
CA ILE A 14 -13.17 3.37 0.45
C ILE A 14 -13.94 3.31 -0.87
N GLU A 15 -15.13 3.87 -0.93
CA GLU A 15 -15.94 3.86 -2.14
C GLU A 15 -15.28 4.66 -3.28
N ALA A 16 -14.67 5.81 -2.95
CA ALA A 16 -13.98 6.61 -3.95
C ALA A 16 -12.76 5.87 -4.52
N VAL A 17 -11.99 5.20 -3.66
CA VAL A 17 -10.83 4.42 -4.10
C VAL A 17 -11.27 3.25 -4.98
N LYS A 18 -12.31 2.52 -4.58
CA LYS A 18 -12.83 1.42 -5.37
C LYS A 18 -13.29 1.89 -6.74
N LYS A 19 -13.99 3.01 -6.79
CA LYS A 19 -14.48 3.57 -8.04
C LYS A 19 -13.35 3.97 -8.97
N ASP A 20 -12.29 4.58 -8.40
CA ASP A 20 -11.10 4.93 -9.17
C ASP A 20 -10.41 3.69 -9.72
N MET A 21 -10.27 2.64 -8.92
CA MET A 21 -9.60 1.41 -9.35
C MET A 21 -10.38 0.69 -10.45
N GLU A 22 -11.69 0.86 -10.48
CA GLU A 22 -12.55 0.25 -11.49
C GLU A 22 -12.62 1.06 -12.78
N SER A 23 -12.10 2.29 -12.77
CA SER A 23 -12.12 3.13 -13.96
C SER A 23 -11.04 2.70 -14.94
N HIS A 24 -11.14 3.16 -16.18
CA HIS A 24 -10.13 2.89 -17.21
C HIS A 24 -8.88 3.75 -17.05
N LYS A 25 -8.90 4.71 -16.14
CA LYS A 25 -7.76 5.58 -15.88
C LYS A 25 -6.94 5.04 -14.72
N ILE A 26 -5.62 5.26 -14.78
CA ILE A 26 -4.76 4.92 -13.66
C ILE A 26 -5.11 5.83 -12.48
N MET A 27 -5.34 5.23 -11.31
CA MET A 27 -5.66 5.98 -10.12
C MET A 27 -4.41 6.68 -9.58
N ASP A 28 -4.57 7.93 -9.17
CA ASP A 28 -3.58 8.66 -8.39
C ASP A 28 -4.35 9.45 -7.34
N ARG A 29 -4.53 8.86 -6.17
CA ARG A 29 -5.43 9.35 -5.15
C ARG A 29 -4.70 9.60 -3.84
N LEU A 30 -4.91 10.77 -3.25
CA LEU A 30 -4.37 11.11 -1.93
C LEU A 30 -5.50 11.03 -0.91
N VAL A 31 -5.29 10.28 0.16
CA VAL A 31 -6.20 10.21 1.29
C VAL A 31 -5.53 10.85 2.49
N CYS A 32 -6.11 11.92 2.98
CA CYS A 32 -5.61 12.65 4.14
C CYS A 32 -6.55 12.40 5.32
N GLY A 33 -5.98 12.30 6.52
CA GLY A 33 -6.80 12.12 7.70
C GLY A 33 -6.01 12.35 8.98
N ASP A 34 -6.74 12.68 10.03
CA ASP A 34 -6.16 12.86 11.36
C ASP A 34 -5.81 11.53 12.00
N VAL A 35 -5.10 11.61 13.12
CA VAL A 35 -4.91 10.45 14.00
C VAL A 35 -6.29 9.87 14.33
N GLY A 36 -6.46 8.58 14.12
CA GLY A 36 -7.74 7.93 14.37
C GLY A 36 -8.67 7.85 13.17
N PHE A 37 -8.33 8.45 12.03
CA PHE A 37 -9.14 8.31 10.82
C PHE A 37 -9.21 6.86 10.35
N GLY A 38 -8.18 6.05 10.59
CA GLY A 38 -8.17 4.68 10.12
C GLY A 38 -7.72 4.56 8.68
N LYS A 39 -6.70 5.31 8.29
CA LYS A 39 -6.13 5.24 6.94
C LYS A 39 -5.73 3.82 6.57
N THR A 40 -5.30 3.04 7.57
CA THR A 40 -4.91 1.65 7.34
C THR A 40 -6.08 0.82 6.83
N GLU A 41 -7.29 1.11 7.29
CA GLU A 41 -8.47 0.39 6.81
C GLU A 41 -8.70 0.65 5.31
N VAL A 42 -8.52 1.89 4.87
CA VAL A 42 -8.62 2.22 3.46
C VAL A 42 -7.57 1.45 2.66
N ALA A 43 -6.34 1.42 3.16
CA ALA A 43 -5.26 0.69 2.50
C ALA A 43 -5.55 -0.81 2.40
N ILE A 44 -6.06 -1.41 3.48
CA ILE A 44 -6.40 -2.84 3.49
C ILE A 44 -7.48 -3.15 2.45
N ARG A 45 -8.52 -2.33 2.38
CA ARG A 45 -9.61 -2.52 1.42
C ARG A 45 -9.13 -2.38 -0.01
N ALA A 46 -8.29 -1.37 -0.28
CA ALA A 46 -7.73 -1.18 -1.62
C ALA A 46 -6.82 -2.34 -2.02
N ALA A 47 -5.98 -2.80 -1.10
CA ALA A 47 -5.10 -3.94 -1.36
C ALA A 47 -5.90 -5.20 -1.65
N PHE A 48 -6.95 -5.46 -0.87
CA PHE A 48 -7.79 -6.63 -1.06
C PHE A 48 -8.46 -6.58 -2.44
N LYS A 49 -8.96 -5.43 -2.84
CA LYS A 49 -9.58 -5.25 -4.16
C LYS A 49 -8.59 -5.59 -5.27
N ALA A 50 -7.36 -5.08 -5.19
CA ALA A 50 -6.34 -5.34 -6.20
C ALA A 50 -5.98 -6.83 -6.27
N VAL A 51 -5.85 -7.49 -5.12
CA VAL A 51 -5.54 -8.91 -5.08
C VAL A 51 -6.67 -9.74 -5.68
N GLN A 52 -7.92 -9.35 -5.44
CA GLN A 52 -9.06 -10.03 -6.06
C GLN A 52 -9.02 -9.94 -7.59
N GLU A 53 -8.39 -8.91 -8.12
CA GLU A 53 -8.22 -8.73 -9.55
C GLU A 53 -6.90 -9.34 -10.05
N SER A 54 -6.26 -10.16 -9.24
CA SER A 54 -5.00 -10.85 -9.55
C SER A 54 -3.83 -9.89 -9.77
N LYS A 55 -3.85 -8.75 -9.13
CA LYS A 55 -2.76 -7.78 -9.17
C LYS A 55 -1.93 -7.85 -7.90
N GLN A 56 -0.66 -7.51 -8.03
CA GLN A 56 0.22 -7.41 -6.87
C GLN A 56 0.16 -6.01 -6.28
N VAL A 57 0.43 -5.92 -4.98
CA VAL A 57 0.33 -4.66 -4.24
C VAL A 57 1.64 -4.41 -3.50
N VAL A 58 2.11 -3.17 -3.53
CA VAL A 58 3.22 -2.71 -2.69
C VAL A 58 2.68 -1.68 -1.72
N TYR A 59 2.96 -1.88 -0.43
CA TYR A 59 2.67 -0.90 0.61
C TYR A 59 4.00 -0.37 1.12
N LEU A 60 4.31 0.86 0.75
CA LEU A 60 5.59 1.49 1.04
C LEU A 60 5.47 2.40 2.24
N VAL A 61 6.31 2.19 3.24
CA VAL A 61 6.31 2.97 4.49
C VAL A 61 7.71 3.50 4.79
N PRO A 62 7.83 4.59 5.55
CA PRO A 62 9.14 5.23 5.74
C PRO A 62 10.05 4.54 6.76
N THR A 63 9.53 3.74 7.68
CA THR A 63 10.36 3.13 8.73
C THR A 63 10.10 1.64 8.84
N THR A 64 11.11 0.92 9.33
CA THR A 64 11.02 -0.51 9.56
C THR A 64 9.97 -0.86 10.61
N ILE A 65 9.84 -0.03 11.65
CA ILE A 65 8.84 -0.26 12.69
C ILE A 65 7.43 -0.18 12.11
N LEU A 66 7.18 0.82 11.28
CA LEU A 66 5.87 0.94 10.62
C LEU A 66 5.62 -0.24 9.68
N ALA A 67 6.65 -0.67 8.96
CA ALA A 67 6.52 -1.82 8.07
C ALA A 67 6.09 -3.07 8.84
N GLN A 68 6.72 -3.32 9.98
CA GLN A 68 6.37 -4.47 10.82
C GLN A 68 4.95 -4.35 11.37
N GLN A 69 4.55 -3.18 11.83
CA GLN A 69 3.19 -2.95 12.35
C GLN A 69 2.14 -3.22 11.28
N HIS A 70 2.34 -2.66 10.11
CA HIS A 70 1.38 -2.85 9.01
C HIS A 70 1.38 -4.29 8.51
N TYR A 71 2.53 -4.94 8.48
CA TYR A 71 2.62 -6.34 8.11
C TYR A 71 1.75 -7.20 9.04
N ARG A 72 1.88 -7.00 10.34
CA ARG A 72 1.08 -7.74 11.32
C ARG A 72 -0.41 -7.47 11.15
N THR A 73 -0.77 -6.21 10.94
CA THR A 73 -2.16 -5.82 10.74
C THR A 73 -2.75 -6.48 9.50
N PHE A 74 -2.02 -6.44 8.39
CA PHE A 74 -2.50 -7.04 7.14
C PHE A 74 -2.62 -8.56 7.27
N VAL A 75 -1.64 -9.21 7.87
CA VAL A 75 -1.68 -10.67 8.06
C VAL A 75 -2.88 -11.05 8.92
N GLN A 76 -3.11 -10.32 10.01
CA GLN A 76 -4.24 -10.58 10.89
C GLN A 76 -5.58 -10.37 10.18
N ARG A 77 -5.70 -9.30 9.42
CA ARG A 77 -6.95 -8.96 8.74
C ARG A 77 -7.27 -9.88 7.58
N MET A 78 -6.26 -10.45 6.95
CA MET A 78 -6.42 -11.29 5.77
C MET A 78 -6.17 -12.77 6.04
N LYS A 79 -6.11 -13.18 7.29
CA LYS A 79 -5.76 -14.57 7.65
C LYS A 79 -6.71 -15.62 7.10
N ASP A 80 -7.96 -15.25 6.84
CA ASP A 80 -8.96 -16.18 6.33
C ASP A 80 -9.04 -16.21 4.79
N PHE A 81 -8.14 -15.51 4.13
CA PHE A 81 -8.10 -15.42 2.68
C PHE A 81 -6.79 -15.98 2.14
N PRO A 82 -6.79 -16.57 0.93
CA PRO A 82 -5.57 -17.13 0.35
C PRO A 82 -4.68 -16.03 -0.24
N VAL A 83 -4.20 -15.15 0.61
CA VAL A 83 -3.38 -13.99 0.23
C VAL A 83 -2.01 -14.14 0.87
N ARG A 84 -0.96 -14.08 0.05
CA ARG A 84 0.40 -14.12 0.56
C ARG A 84 0.93 -12.71 0.76
N ILE A 85 1.33 -12.40 1.98
CA ILE A 85 1.85 -11.10 2.38
C ILE A 85 3.29 -11.27 2.86
N ASP A 86 4.22 -10.57 2.24
CA ASP A 86 5.63 -10.60 2.63
C ASP A 86 6.07 -9.24 3.16
N LEU A 87 7.01 -9.26 4.09
CA LEU A 87 7.65 -8.08 4.65
C LEU A 87 9.01 -7.89 4.00
N MET A 88 9.33 -6.70 3.53
CA MET A 88 10.60 -6.42 2.88
C MET A 88 11.30 -5.24 3.56
N CYS A 89 12.19 -5.54 4.49
CA CYS A 89 12.95 -4.54 5.23
C CYS A 89 14.25 -5.19 5.74
N ARG A 90 15.11 -4.36 6.31
CA ARG A 90 16.44 -4.81 6.77
C ARG A 90 16.41 -5.84 7.89
N PHE A 91 15.28 -6.00 8.60
CA PHE A 91 15.17 -7.01 9.66
C PHE A 91 15.00 -8.43 9.10
N ARG A 92 14.69 -8.57 7.84
CA ARG A 92 14.63 -9.86 7.19
C ARG A 92 16.06 -10.31 6.81
N THR A 93 16.33 -11.61 6.92
CA THR A 93 17.62 -12.12 6.51
C THR A 93 17.83 -11.97 5.02
N PRO A 94 19.10 -11.94 4.54
CA PRO A 94 19.32 -11.89 3.10
C PRO A 94 18.66 -13.03 2.34
N ALA A 95 18.62 -14.24 2.92
CA ALA A 95 17.97 -15.38 2.28
C ALA A 95 16.44 -15.15 2.16
N GLN A 96 15.82 -14.61 3.21
CA GLN A 96 14.40 -14.29 3.18
C GLN A 96 14.09 -13.21 2.15
N GLN A 97 14.92 -12.16 2.09
CA GLN A 97 14.75 -11.09 1.11
C GLN A 97 14.88 -11.63 -0.32
N LYS A 98 15.87 -12.49 -0.55
CA LYS A 98 16.06 -13.10 -1.86
C LYS A 98 14.85 -13.92 -2.28
N LYS A 99 14.29 -14.68 -1.35
CA LYS A 99 13.09 -15.49 -1.63
C LYS A 99 11.92 -14.60 -2.02
N THR A 100 11.71 -13.50 -1.30
CA THR A 100 10.64 -12.56 -1.62
C THR A 100 10.86 -11.92 -3.00
N VAL A 101 12.09 -11.55 -3.33
CA VAL A 101 12.42 -10.99 -4.64
C VAL A 101 12.07 -11.98 -5.76
N GLU A 102 12.50 -13.23 -5.61
CA GLU A 102 12.24 -14.26 -6.61
C GLU A 102 10.75 -14.52 -6.77
N ASP A 103 10.03 -14.62 -5.66
CA ASP A 103 8.61 -14.94 -5.68
C ASP A 103 7.75 -13.74 -6.16
N ALA A 104 8.17 -12.53 -5.89
CA ALA A 104 7.50 -11.35 -6.43
C ALA A 104 7.58 -11.32 -7.95
N LYS A 105 8.73 -11.65 -8.49
CA LYS A 105 8.94 -11.69 -9.93
C LYS A 105 8.07 -12.76 -10.61
N LYS A 106 7.81 -13.86 -9.89
CA LYS A 106 6.96 -14.94 -10.38
C LYS A 106 5.46 -14.69 -10.17
N GLY A 107 5.11 -13.62 -9.45
CA GLY A 107 3.73 -13.34 -9.15
C GLY A 107 3.17 -14.14 -7.98
N LEU A 108 4.02 -14.76 -7.18
CA LEU A 108 3.61 -15.61 -6.07
C LEU A 108 3.35 -14.84 -4.78
N VAL A 109 3.79 -13.60 -4.69
CA VAL A 109 3.52 -12.73 -3.55
C VAL A 109 2.45 -11.74 -3.93
N ASP A 110 1.38 -11.67 -3.16
CA ASP A 110 0.25 -10.79 -3.46
C ASP A 110 0.47 -9.37 -2.94
N ILE A 111 0.96 -9.25 -1.71
CA ILE A 111 1.18 -7.94 -1.07
C ILE A 111 2.58 -7.92 -0.47
N ILE A 112 3.34 -6.88 -0.78
CA ILE A 112 4.63 -6.65 -0.16
C ILE A 112 4.54 -5.36 0.65
N ILE A 113 4.84 -5.46 1.94
CA ILE A 113 4.89 -4.30 2.83
C ILE A 113 6.35 -4.06 3.17
N GLY A 114 6.84 -2.87 2.91
CA GLY A 114 8.25 -2.63 3.17
C GLY A 114 8.65 -1.18 3.16
N THR A 115 9.94 -0.98 3.42
CA THR A 115 10.57 0.33 3.40
C THR A 115 11.19 0.56 2.02
N HIS A 116 12.12 1.51 1.93
CA HIS A 116 12.82 1.81 0.69
C HIS A 116 13.50 0.59 0.06
N ARG A 117 13.68 -0.50 0.82
CA ARG A 117 14.24 -1.74 0.28
C ARG A 117 13.40 -2.25 -0.91
N VAL A 118 12.10 -1.98 -0.90
CA VAL A 118 11.20 -2.38 -1.99
C VAL A 118 11.54 -1.64 -3.28
N LEU A 119 12.19 -0.50 -3.17
CA LEU A 119 12.56 0.33 -4.33
C LEU A 119 13.89 -0.07 -4.96
N SER A 120 14.57 -1.08 -4.42
CA SER A 120 15.84 -1.54 -4.97
C SER A 120 15.66 -2.14 -6.36
N GLU A 121 16.70 -2.06 -7.17
CA GLU A 121 16.63 -2.47 -8.57
C GLU A 121 16.33 -3.95 -8.77
N ASP A 122 16.65 -4.79 -7.77
CA ASP A 122 16.37 -6.23 -7.85
C ASP A 122 14.89 -6.55 -7.69
N MET A 123 14.09 -5.60 -7.21
CA MET A 123 12.65 -5.82 -7.02
C MET A 123 11.92 -5.68 -8.35
N LYS A 124 11.37 -6.78 -8.81
CA LYS A 124 10.57 -6.84 -10.02
C LYS A 124 9.25 -7.54 -9.69
N PHE A 125 8.20 -7.15 -10.37
CA PHE A 125 6.88 -7.72 -10.17
C PHE A 125 6.34 -8.28 -11.48
N LYS A 126 5.60 -9.37 -11.37
CA LYS A 126 4.96 -9.94 -12.54
C LYS A 126 3.82 -9.05 -13.01
N ASP A 127 3.01 -8.55 -12.08
CA ASP A 127 1.83 -7.76 -12.41
C ASP A 127 1.47 -6.83 -11.24
N LEU A 128 2.29 -5.81 -11.05
CA LEU A 128 2.05 -4.81 -10.01
C LEU A 128 0.91 -3.91 -10.44
N GLY A 129 -0.15 -3.85 -9.64
CA GLY A 129 -1.33 -3.06 -9.97
C GLY A 129 -1.62 -1.91 -9.01
N LEU A 130 -1.11 -1.99 -7.78
CA LEU A 130 -1.39 -0.96 -6.77
C LEU A 130 -0.15 -0.65 -5.96
N LEU A 131 0.16 0.64 -5.84
CA LEU A 131 1.21 1.14 -4.98
C LEU A 131 0.56 2.00 -3.91
N ILE A 132 0.70 1.62 -2.64
CA ILE A 132 0.22 2.39 -1.51
C ILE A 132 1.43 3.01 -0.84
N ILE A 133 1.41 4.32 -0.63
CA ILE A 133 2.54 5.04 -0.04
C ILE A 133 2.05 5.74 1.22
N ASP A 134 2.66 5.44 2.36
CA ASP A 134 2.35 6.10 3.61
C ASP A 134 3.42 7.15 3.90
N GLU A 135 2.99 8.37 4.17
CA GLU A 135 3.87 9.48 4.54
C GLU A 135 4.99 9.70 3.51
N GLU A 136 4.61 9.90 2.26
CA GLU A 136 5.57 10.06 1.16
C GLU A 136 6.58 11.18 1.42
N GLN A 137 6.19 12.23 2.12
CA GLN A 137 7.08 13.36 2.41
C GLN A 137 8.27 12.98 3.28
N ARG A 138 8.22 11.83 3.96
CA ARG A 138 9.32 11.37 4.82
C ARG A 138 10.41 10.62 4.05
N PHE A 139 10.18 10.33 2.78
CA PHE A 139 11.21 9.68 1.96
C PHE A 139 12.20 10.69 1.42
N GLY A 140 13.46 10.27 1.27
CA GLY A 140 14.49 11.13 0.72
C GLY A 140 14.33 11.34 -0.78
N VAL A 141 15.11 12.27 -1.32
CA VAL A 141 15.02 12.67 -2.74
C VAL A 141 15.23 11.47 -3.68
N GLN A 142 16.25 10.65 -3.39
CA GLN A 142 16.54 9.48 -4.22
C GLN A 142 15.39 8.49 -4.26
N HIS A 143 14.77 8.27 -3.11
CA HIS A 143 13.63 7.35 -3.03
C HIS A 143 12.40 7.92 -3.74
N LYS A 144 12.19 9.24 -3.64
CA LYS A 144 11.07 9.90 -4.31
C LYS A 144 11.17 9.78 -5.83
N GLU A 145 12.38 9.82 -6.37
CA GLU A 145 12.59 9.62 -7.81
C GLU A 145 12.18 8.21 -8.23
N LYS A 146 12.56 7.21 -7.44
CA LYS A 146 12.19 5.83 -7.73
C LYS A 146 10.69 5.61 -7.58
N ILE A 147 10.07 6.23 -6.59
CA ILE A 147 8.62 6.18 -6.40
C ILE A 147 7.91 6.78 -7.61
N LYS A 148 8.37 7.93 -8.07
CA LYS A 148 7.79 8.61 -9.22
C LYS A 148 7.80 7.70 -10.46
N LYS A 149 8.88 6.98 -10.64
CA LYS A 149 9.00 6.05 -11.77
C LYS A 149 8.03 4.89 -11.66
N LEU A 150 7.83 4.37 -10.45
CA LEU A 150 6.85 3.30 -10.23
C LEU A 150 5.42 3.76 -10.47
N LYS A 151 5.12 5.02 -10.23
CA LYS A 151 3.76 5.55 -10.38
C LYS A 151 3.24 5.55 -11.81
N GLU A 152 4.13 5.46 -12.78
CA GLU A 152 3.75 5.67 -14.19
C GLU A 152 2.74 4.69 -14.73
N ASN A 153 2.74 3.44 -14.26
CA ASN A 153 1.92 2.39 -14.84
C ASN A 153 1.08 1.62 -13.82
N VAL A 154 0.91 2.15 -12.62
CA VAL A 154 0.16 1.46 -11.57
C VAL A 154 -0.79 2.44 -10.88
N ASP A 155 -1.85 1.90 -10.30
CA ASP A 155 -2.71 2.71 -9.43
C ASP A 155 -1.93 3.13 -8.18
N VAL A 156 -2.10 4.36 -7.75
CA VAL A 156 -1.39 4.90 -6.60
C VAL A 156 -2.37 5.41 -5.56
N LEU A 157 -2.17 5.00 -4.34
CA LEU A 157 -2.92 5.48 -3.18
C LEU A 157 -1.92 6.04 -2.18
N THR A 158 -1.93 7.34 -1.97
CA THR A 158 -1.04 7.99 -1.02
C THR A 158 -1.81 8.32 0.24
N LEU A 159 -1.25 7.94 1.38
CA LEU A 159 -1.86 8.18 2.69
C LEU A 159 -0.98 9.16 3.45
N THR A 160 -1.61 10.07 4.18
CA THR A 160 -0.87 11.01 5.01
C THR A 160 -1.68 11.44 6.22
N ALA A 161 -0.97 11.68 7.33
CA ALA A 161 -1.54 12.32 8.51
C ALA A 161 -1.16 13.78 8.59
N THR A 162 -0.52 14.33 7.54
CA THR A 162 -0.11 15.73 7.53
C THR A 162 -1.32 16.63 7.72
N PRO A 163 -1.27 17.61 8.65
CA PRO A 163 -2.41 18.51 8.85
C PRO A 163 -2.74 19.28 7.57
N ILE A 164 -4.02 19.37 7.26
CA ILE A 164 -4.53 20.08 6.11
C ILE A 164 -5.64 21.02 6.57
N PRO A 165 -5.98 22.06 5.78
CA PRO A 165 -7.12 22.91 6.11
C PRO A 165 -8.37 22.07 6.33
N ARG A 166 -9.22 22.48 7.27
CA ARG A 166 -10.40 21.71 7.62
C ARG A 166 -11.30 21.42 6.43
N THR A 167 -11.37 22.35 5.50
CA THR A 167 -12.19 22.18 4.29
C THR A 167 -11.69 21.06 3.39
N LEU A 168 -10.42 20.65 3.54
CA LEU A 168 -9.81 19.56 2.77
C LEU A 168 -9.66 18.29 3.60
N HIS A 169 -10.10 18.34 4.87
CA HIS A 169 -10.03 17.18 5.75
C HIS A 169 -10.84 16.04 5.13
N MET A 170 -10.26 14.84 5.08
CA MET A 170 -10.87 13.68 4.47
C MET A 170 -11.10 13.81 2.97
N SER A 171 -10.54 14.83 2.34
CA SER A 171 -10.68 14.97 0.90
C SER A 171 -9.90 13.89 0.17
N LEU A 172 -10.38 13.56 -1.03
CA LEU A 172 -9.75 12.58 -1.91
C LEU A 172 -9.25 13.35 -3.12
N ILE A 173 -7.93 13.46 -3.18
CA ILE A 173 -7.28 14.28 -4.21
C ILE A 173 -6.64 13.41 -5.26
#